data_7bc74e62c308ae4afe8f9c2ffcd86afc
#
_entry.id   7bc74e62c308ae4afe8f9c2ffcd86afc
#
_cell.length_a   1.000
_cell.length_b   1.000
_cell.length_c   1.000
_cell.angle_alpha   90.00
_cell.angle_beta   90.00
_cell.angle_gamma   90.00
#
_symmetry.space_group_name_H-M   'P 1'
#
loop_
_entity.id
_entity.type
_entity.pdbx_description
1 polymer ?
#
loop_
_entity_poly.entity_id
_entity_poly.type
_entity_poly.pdbx_seq_one_letter_code
_entity_poly.pdbx_strand_id
1 'polypeptide(L)' 'MYEETTKKIEQRQRIGQQFKSERKAQGWSTEQVATMAGVTQRNVEKIEAGIYNVPFDVLARVADVLGCEVGLKQVEV' A
#
# COMPACT_ATOMS: atom_id res chain seq x y z
N MET A 1 -22.38 -13.63 -2.78
CA MET A 1 -22.01 -12.82 -1.65
C MET A 1 -20.54 -12.56 -1.61
N TYR A 2 -19.76 -13.45 -2.09
CA TYR A 2 -18.33 -13.35 -1.92
C TYR A 2 -17.61 -12.95 -3.17
N GLU A 3 -18.36 -12.55 -4.15
CA GLU A 3 -17.78 -12.00 -5.36
C GLU A 3 -17.09 -10.69 -5.06
N GLU A 4 -17.66 -9.93 -4.14
CA GLU A 4 -17.02 -8.68 -3.79
C GLU A 4 -15.69 -8.93 -3.11
N THR A 5 -15.54 -10.09 -2.47
CA THR A 5 -14.28 -10.44 -1.85
C THR A 5 -13.20 -10.58 -2.90
N THR A 6 -13.52 -11.20 -4.02
CA THR A 6 -12.55 -11.33 -5.11
C THR A 6 -12.13 -9.97 -5.64
N LYS A 7 -13.09 -9.07 -5.84
CA LYS A 7 -12.76 -7.73 -6.30
C LYS A 7 -11.91 -6.97 -5.30
N LYS A 8 -12.21 -7.12 -4.02
CA LYS A 8 -11.42 -6.47 -2.99
C LYS A 8 -10.00 -6.97 -2.98
N ILE A 9 -9.81 -8.26 -3.15
CA ILE A 9 -8.48 -8.84 -3.21
C ILE A 9 -7.71 -8.28 -4.39
N GLU A 10 -8.36 -8.20 -5.54
CA GLU A 10 -7.71 -7.67 -6.73
C GLU A 10 -7.32 -6.22 -6.56
N GLN A 11 -8.19 -5.43 -5.93
CA GLN A 11 -7.88 -4.02 -5.69
C GLN A 11 -6.71 -3.86 -4.74
N ARG A 12 -6.67 -4.67 -3.69
CA ARG A 12 -5.57 -4.61 -2.74
C ARG A 12 -4.25 -4.97 -3.42
N GLN A 13 -4.28 -5.98 -4.26
CA GLN A 13 -3.07 -6.39 -4.97
C GLN A 13 -2.61 -5.31 -5.92
N ARG A 14 -3.54 -4.65 -6.60
CA ARG A 14 -3.20 -3.57 -7.51
C ARG A 14 -2.56 -2.40 -6.77
N ILE A 15 -3.15 -2.02 -5.65
CA ILE A 15 -2.60 -0.94 -4.84
C ILE A 15 -1.25 -1.34 -4.30
N GLY A 16 -1.11 -2.58 -3.83
CA GLY A 16 0.17 -3.07 -3.34
C GLY A 16 1.24 -3.01 -4.41
N GLN A 17 0.90 -3.36 -5.64
CA GLN A 17 1.85 -3.28 -6.74
C GLN A 17 2.25 -1.83 -7.01
N GLN A 18 1.33 -0.90 -6.87
CA GLN A 18 1.66 0.51 -7.05
C GLN A 18 2.64 0.98 -5.99
N PHE A 19 2.42 0.60 -4.73
CA PHE A 19 3.36 0.92 -3.67
C PHE A 19 4.75 0.36 -3.99
N LYS A 20 4.78 -0.89 -4.43
CA LYS A 20 6.04 -1.54 -4.74
C LYS A 20 6.75 -0.85 -5.90
N SER A 21 6.00 -0.49 -6.93
CA SER A 21 6.58 0.20 -8.08
C SER A 21 7.16 1.53 -7.69
N GLU A 22 6.45 2.31 -6.88
CA GLU A 22 6.94 3.60 -6.44
C GLU A 22 8.20 3.45 -5.61
N ARG A 23 8.21 2.46 -4.72
CA ARG A 23 9.38 2.22 -3.90
C ARG A 23 10.58 1.87 -4.77
N LYS A 24 10.39 0.97 -5.72
CA LYS A 24 11.48 0.56 -6.59
C LYS A 24 11.96 1.69 -7.48
N ALA A 25 11.05 2.55 -7.90
CA ALA A 25 11.42 3.70 -8.70
C ALA A 25 12.35 4.62 -7.95
N GLN A 26 12.23 4.67 -6.61
CA GLN A 26 13.12 5.47 -5.78
C GLN A 26 14.42 4.74 -5.45
N GLY A 27 14.51 3.47 -5.77
CA GLY A 27 15.69 2.67 -5.44
C GLY A 27 15.77 2.29 -3.98
N TRP A 28 14.63 2.25 -3.28
CA TRP A 28 14.61 1.97 -1.85
C TRP A 28 14.21 0.53 -1.58
N SER A 29 14.73 -0.01 -0.46
CA SER A 29 14.29 -1.31 0.04
C SER A 29 13.05 -1.13 0.90
N THR A 30 12.38 -2.24 1.22
CA THR A 30 11.24 -2.18 2.13
C THR A 30 11.69 -1.70 3.51
N GLU A 31 12.91 -2.07 3.92
CA GLU A 31 13.43 -1.65 5.20
C GLU A 31 13.65 -0.14 5.23
N GLN A 32 14.17 0.43 4.15
CA GLN A 32 14.38 1.86 4.09
C GLN A 32 13.07 2.62 4.16
N VAL A 33 12.07 2.16 3.43
CA VAL A 33 10.77 2.82 3.47
C VAL A 33 10.17 2.71 4.85
N ALA A 34 10.29 1.55 5.49
CA ALA A 34 9.75 1.36 6.83
C ALA A 34 10.39 2.33 7.82
N THR A 35 11.71 2.48 7.74
CA THR A 35 12.43 3.40 8.61
C THR A 35 11.97 4.83 8.39
N MET A 36 11.87 5.24 7.14
CA MET A 36 11.46 6.60 6.81
C MET A 36 10.02 6.88 7.22
N ALA A 37 9.16 5.88 7.13
CA ALA A 37 7.76 6.05 7.48
C ALA A 37 7.49 5.86 8.97
N GLY A 38 8.46 5.34 9.71
CA GLY A 38 8.25 5.06 11.13
C GLY A 38 7.33 3.89 11.37
N VAL A 39 7.38 2.89 10.50
CA VAL A 39 6.57 1.68 10.62
C VAL A 39 7.49 0.46 10.53
N THR A 40 6.93 -0.73 10.72
CA THR A 40 7.72 -1.94 10.63
C THR A 40 7.89 -2.35 9.18
N GLN A 41 8.99 -3.03 8.89
CA GLN A 41 9.23 -3.56 7.56
C GLN A 41 8.13 -4.54 7.18
N ARG A 42 7.65 -5.31 8.16
CA ARG A 42 6.58 -6.27 7.91
C ARG A 42 5.32 -5.58 7.39
N ASN A 43 5.01 -4.40 7.93
CA ASN A 43 3.84 -3.66 7.47
C ASN A 43 4.01 -3.20 6.03
N VAL A 44 5.21 -2.75 5.66
CA VAL A 44 5.47 -2.37 4.27
C VAL A 44 5.28 -3.59 3.36
N GLU A 45 5.80 -4.73 3.78
CA GLU A 45 5.67 -5.94 2.98
C GLU A 45 4.22 -6.38 2.85
N LYS A 46 3.44 -6.23 3.92
CA LYS A 46 2.02 -6.55 3.87
C LYS A 46 1.27 -5.68 2.88
N ILE A 47 1.59 -4.40 2.88
CA ILE A 47 0.95 -3.47 1.95
C ILE A 47 1.26 -3.88 0.52
N GLU A 48 2.52 -4.17 0.22
CA GLU A 48 2.92 -4.51 -1.13
C GLU A 48 2.36 -5.86 -1.58
N ALA A 49 2.13 -6.75 -0.63
CA ALA A 49 1.54 -8.05 -0.93
C ALA A 49 0.02 -7.98 -1.10
N GLY A 50 -0.58 -6.84 -0.81
CA GLY A 50 -2.02 -6.70 -0.91
C GLY A 50 -2.76 -7.21 0.31
N ILE A 51 -2.07 -7.36 1.43
CA ILE A 51 -2.69 -7.82 2.67
C ILE A 51 -3.08 -6.59 3.48
N TYR A 52 -4.36 -6.28 3.49
CA TYR A 52 -4.84 -5.08 4.16
C TYR A 52 -5.12 -5.37 5.61
N ASN A 53 -4.10 -5.71 6.33
CA ASN A 53 -4.21 -5.93 7.75
C ASN A 53 -3.27 -4.95 8.46
N VAL A 54 -3.33 -3.70 8.04
CA VAL A 54 -2.55 -2.64 8.64
C VAL A 54 -3.47 -1.46 8.91
N PRO A 55 -3.21 -0.68 9.98
CA PRO A 55 -4.00 0.51 10.24
C PRO A 55 -3.86 1.52 9.12
N PHE A 56 -4.90 2.34 8.96
CA PHE A 56 -4.90 3.32 7.89
C PHE A 56 -3.73 4.31 8.04
N ASP A 57 -3.41 4.71 9.26
CA ASP A 57 -2.34 5.67 9.43
C ASP A 57 -0.99 5.09 9.03
N VAL A 58 -0.79 3.78 9.16
CA VAL A 58 0.43 3.13 8.69
C VAL A 58 0.48 3.22 7.16
N LEU A 59 -0.64 2.92 6.52
CA LEU A 59 -0.74 2.99 5.08
C LEU A 59 -0.44 4.41 4.59
N ALA A 60 -1.02 5.39 5.26
CA ALA A 60 -0.84 6.79 4.88
C ALA A 60 0.60 7.23 5.04
N ARG A 61 1.27 6.78 6.09
CA ARG A 61 2.68 7.14 6.31
C ARG A 61 3.56 6.58 5.22
N VAL A 62 3.32 5.34 4.82
CA VAL A 62 4.10 4.73 3.76
C VAL A 62 3.85 5.45 2.44
N ALA A 63 2.59 5.77 2.15
CA ALA A 63 2.26 6.49 0.93
C ALA A 63 2.94 7.86 0.91
N ASP A 64 2.98 8.53 2.06
CA ASP A 64 3.57 9.85 2.15
C ASP A 64 5.07 9.80 1.83
N VAL A 65 5.76 8.81 2.34
CA VAL A 65 7.18 8.63 2.06
C VAL A 65 7.42 8.45 0.57
N LEU A 66 6.49 7.77 -0.10
CA LEU A 66 6.62 7.51 -1.53
C LEU A 66 6.10 8.66 -2.39
N GLY A 67 5.63 9.74 -1.76
CA GLY A 67 5.13 10.88 -2.50
C GLY A 67 3.75 10.65 -3.09
N CYS A 68 2.99 9.73 -2.51
CA CYS A 68 1.67 9.38 -2.99
C CYS A 68 0.63 9.79 -1.97
N GLU A 69 -0.62 9.84 -2.41
CA GLU A 69 -1.72 10.13 -1.52
C GLU A 69 -2.64 8.93 -1.48
N VAL A 70 -3.16 8.65 -0.29
CA VAL A 70 -4.18 7.64 -0.11
C VAL A 70 -5.51 8.37 0.04
N GLY A 71 -6.46 8.03 -0.81
CA GLY A 71 -7.74 8.68 -0.74
C GLY A 71 -8.78 7.90 -1.50
N LEU A 72 -10.00 8.34 -1.35
CA LEU A 72 -11.11 7.73 -2.06
C LEU A 72 -11.24 8.39 -3.41
N LYS A 73 -11.39 7.57 -4.41
CA LYS A 73 -11.65 8.06 -5.74
C LYS A 73 -13.08 7.71 -6.08
N GLN A 74 -13.84 8.73 -6.42
CA GLN A 74 -15.23 8.52 -6.75
C GLN A 74 -15.34 7.83 -8.09
N VAL A 75 -16.13 6.79 -8.13
CA VAL A 75 -16.35 6.04 -9.35
C VAL A 75 -17.67 6.48 -9.93
N GLU A 76 -17.65 6.88 -11.19
CA GLU A 76 -18.87 7.21 -11.88
C GLU A 76 -19.52 5.95 -12.38
N VAL A 77 -20.83 5.91 -12.18
CA VAL A 77 -21.59 4.73 -12.53
C VAL A 77 -22.46 5.03 -13.74
#